data_f58f174352f6c65315eb8035b9618dc7
#
_entry.id   f58f174352f6c65315eb8035b9618dc7
#
_cell.length_a   1.000
_cell.length_b   1.000
_cell.length_c   1.000
_cell.angle_alpha   90.00
_cell.angle_beta   90.00
_cell.angle_gamma   90.00
#
_symmetry.space_group_name_H-M   'P 1'
#
loop_
_entity.id
_entity.type
_entity.pdbx_description
1 polymer ?
#
loop_
_entity_poly.entity_id
_entity_poly.type
_entity_poly.pdbx_seq_one_letter_code
_entity_poly.pdbx_strand_id
1 'polypeptide(L)'
;MFKFNPEDVKNVMAGSMISDALRNYKYVTGALFHQEISADYTFQKAYCELYNLGDDYPEEFKTKFFRLLENMKKKSDISFRDAFEELLSFGGKNEMAVSSILVHTINPRFAIWDDKAAVDFFDMEIPKAGDSVERCCKLYEDFSDNFYAYANSMEGAQLVKAFDEKFPSADIPDVIKVAFLLWQLESLAN
;
A
#
# COMPACT_ATOMS: atom_id res chain seq x y z
N MET A 1 16.00 10.66 -10.30
CA MET A 1 15.72 9.32 -9.76
C MET A 1 16.34 9.25 -8.37
N PHE A 2 15.55 8.95 -7.37
CA PHE A 2 15.99 8.94 -5.98
C PHE A 2 16.93 7.76 -5.71
N LYS A 3 18.03 7.99 -4.96
CA LYS A 3 19.01 6.96 -4.59
C LYS A 3 19.04 6.82 -3.08
N PHE A 4 18.81 5.62 -2.61
CA PHE A 4 18.96 5.31 -1.19
C PHE A 4 20.42 5.16 -0.79
N ASN A 5 20.73 5.58 0.44
CA ASN A 5 21.98 5.22 1.07
C ASN A 5 21.95 3.72 1.40
N PRO A 6 22.93 2.89 0.97
CA PRO A 6 22.97 1.47 1.30
C PRO A 6 22.93 1.17 2.81
N GLU A 7 23.44 2.08 3.66
CA GLU A 7 23.40 1.92 5.11
C GLU A 7 21.98 2.05 5.65
N ASP A 8 21.16 2.94 5.08
CA ASP A 8 19.74 3.09 5.47
C ASP A 8 18.96 1.84 5.12
N VAL A 9 19.17 1.28 3.93
CA VAL A 9 18.57 0.00 3.55
C VAL A 9 18.93 -1.10 4.54
N LYS A 10 20.21 -1.19 4.92
CA LYS A 10 20.69 -2.17 5.89
C LYS A 10 20.08 -1.99 7.27
N ASN A 11 19.94 -0.74 7.73
CA ASN A 11 19.31 -0.41 9.01
C ASN A 11 17.83 -0.80 9.03
N VAL A 12 17.08 -0.46 7.97
CA VAL A 12 15.68 -0.88 7.79
C VAL A 12 15.56 -2.40 7.80
N MET A 13 16.45 -3.09 7.09
CA MET A 13 16.45 -4.55 7.05
C MET A 13 16.82 -5.20 8.38
N ALA A 14 17.57 -4.53 9.26
CA ALA A 14 17.89 -5.04 10.59
C ALA A 14 16.69 -5.00 11.56
N GLY A 15 15.72 -4.13 11.33
CA GLY A 15 14.53 -3.96 12.16
C GLY A 15 13.51 -5.11 12.04
N SER A 16 12.56 -5.17 12.97
CA SER A 16 11.47 -6.17 12.96
C SER A 16 10.28 -5.77 12.08
N MET A 17 10.14 -4.49 11.72
CA MET A 17 8.95 -3.95 11.06
C MET A 17 8.64 -4.64 9.72
N ILE A 18 9.67 -4.91 8.91
CA ILE A 18 9.48 -5.64 7.63
C ILE A 18 9.04 -7.09 7.89
N SER A 19 9.57 -7.74 8.92
CA SER A 19 9.17 -9.12 9.28
C SER A 19 7.71 -9.17 9.68
N ASP A 20 7.23 -8.19 10.45
CA ASP A 20 5.84 -8.08 10.88
C ASP A 20 4.92 -7.76 9.71
N ALA A 21 5.32 -6.80 8.86
CA ALA A 21 4.59 -6.47 7.63
C ALA A 21 4.48 -7.67 6.67
N LEU A 22 5.57 -8.41 6.47
CA LEU A 22 5.59 -9.60 5.63
C LEU A 22 4.65 -10.70 6.17
N ARG A 23 4.66 -10.92 7.50
CA ARG A 23 3.75 -11.88 8.14
C ARG A 23 2.29 -11.50 7.92
N ASN A 24 1.94 -10.24 8.20
CA ASN A 24 0.58 -9.74 8.03
C ASN A 24 0.16 -9.75 6.55
N TYR A 25 1.04 -9.38 5.63
CA TYR A 25 0.78 -9.43 4.19
C TYR A 25 0.45 -10.86 3.71
N LYS A 26 1.26 -11.85 4.09
CA LYS A 26 1.00 -13.25 3.75
C LYS A 26 -0.32 -13.76 4.33
N TYR A 27 -0.65 -13.37 5.56
CA TYR A 27 -1.92 -13.72 6.16
C TYR A 27 -3.10 -13.08 5.42
N VAL A 28 -3.05 -11.77 5.18
CA VAL A 28 -4.11 -11.01 4.51
C VAL A 28 -4.34 -11.56 3.09
N THR A 29 -3.29 -11.73 2.30
CA THR A 29 -3.41 -12.24 0.93
C THR A 29 -3.89 -13.69 0.88
N GLY A 30 -3.45 -14.52 1.81
CA GLY A 30 -3.88 -15.91 1.92
C GLY A 30 -5.33 -16.07 2.38
N ALA A 31 -5.83 -15.17 3.22
CA ALA A 31 -7.19 -15.24 3.78
C ALA A 31 -8.25 -14.56 2.89
N LEU A 32 -7.86 -13.54 2.13
CA LEU A 32 -8.77 -12.62 1.43
C LEU A 32 -9.94 -13.30 0.70
N PHE A 33 -9.64 -14.30 -0.12
CA PHE A 33 -10.64 -14.96 -0.97
C PHE A 33 -11.26 -16.21 -0.33
N HIS A 34 -10.80 -16.61 0.86
CA HIS A 34 -11.24 -17.84 1.53
C HIS A 34 -12.17 -17.59 2.72
N GLN A 35 -12.34 -16.36 3.15
CA GLN A 35 -13.09 -16.00 4.35
C GLN A 35 -14.03 -14.82 4.07
N GLU A 36 -15.05 -14.65 4.90
CA GLU A 36 -15.88 -13.44 4.92
C GLU A 36 -15.21 -12.38 5.78
N ILE A 37 -14.40 -11.54 5.15
CA ILE A 37 -13.52 -10.58 5.84
C ILE A 37 -14.27 -9.44 6.54
N SER A 38 -15.51 -9.15 6.15
CA SER A 38 -16.33 -8.11 6.79
C SER A 38 -16.73 -8.45 8.24
N ALA A 39 -16.65 -9.73 8.62
CA ALA A 39 -16.96 -10.23 9.96
C ALA A 39 -15.75 -10.89 10.66
N ASP A 40 -14.60 -10.98 9.99
CA ASP A 40 -13.39 -11.62 10.53
C ASP A 40 -12.49 -10.60 11.25
N TYR A 41 -12.63 -10.54 12.57
CA TYR A 41 -11.82 -9.64 13.39
C TYR A 41 -10.30 -9.90 13.27
N THR A 42 -9.88 -11.16 13.12
CA THR A 42 -8.45 -11.49 13.00
C THR A 42 -7.87 -10.95 11.69
N PHE A 43 -8.63 -11.10 10.60
CA PHE A 43 -8.26 -10.49 9.32
C PHE A 43 -8.19 -8.96 9.43
N GLN A 44 -9.23 -8.35 9.97
CA GLN A 44 -9.33 -6.88 10.09
C GLN A 44 -8.19 -6.31 10.93
N LYS A 45 -7.83 -6.97 12.03
CA LYS A 45 -6.69 -6.58 12.88
C LYS A 45 -5.37 -6.66 12.10
N ALA A 46 -5.08 -7.80 11.46
CA ALA A 46 -3.85 -7.97 10.67
C ALA A 46 -3.77 -6.97 9.50
N TYR A 47 -4.91 -6.67 8.88
CA TYR A 47 -5.03 -5.68 7.83
C TYR A 47 -4.72 -4.26 8.32
N CYS A 48 -5.34 -3.87 9.44
CA CYS A 48 -5.10 -2.56 10.06
C CYS A 48 -3.64 -2.39 10.51
N GLU A 49 -3.03 -3.43 11.06
CA GLU A 49 -1.61 -3.42 11.43
C GLU A 49 -0.70 -3.30 10.19
N LEU A 50 -1.02 -4.02 9.10
CA LEU A 50 -0.25 -4.00 7.87
C LEU A 50 -0.21 -2.62 7.23
N TYR A 51 -1.38 -1.97 7.13
CA TYR A 51 -1.58 -0.72 6.40
C TYR A 51 -1.71 0.51 7.29
N ASN A 52 -1.42 0.36 8.58
CA ASN A 52 -1.49 1.43 9.58
C ASN A 52 -2.86 2.14 9.61
N LEU A 53 -3.95 1.37 9.47
CA LEU A 53 -5.31 1.87 9.63
C LEU A 53 -5.70 1.86 11.13
N GLY A 54 -4.95 2.64 11.92
CA GLY A 54 -5.08 2.71 13.36
C GLY A 54 -6.20 3.64 13.86
N ASP A 55 -5.89 4.40 14.91
CA ASP A 55 -6.84 5.26 15.63
C ASP A 55 -7.32 6.47 14.81
N ASP A 56 -6.62 6.81 13.74
CA ASP A 56 -7.02 7.88 12.82
C ASP A 56 -8.31 7.56 12.04
N TYR A 57 -8.69 6.27 11.99
CA TYR A 57 -9.90 5.81 11.32
C TYR A 57 -10.93 5.29 12.34
N PRO A 58 -12.08 5.97 12.50
CA PRO A 58 -13.15 5.54 13.42
C PRO A 58 -13.67 4.13 13.08
N GLU A 59 -14.17 3.42 14.09
CA GLU A 59 -14.71 2.06 13.90
C GLU A 59 -15.87 2.00 12.89
N GLU A 60 -16.66 3.07 12.79
CA GLU A 60 -17.69 3.19 11.75
C GLU A 60 -17.11 3.18 10.35
N PHE A 61 -15.98 3.90 10.13
CA PHE A 61 -15.27 3.91 8.86
C PHE A 61 -14.72 2.52 8.55
N LYS A 62 -14.02 1.89 9.50
CA LYS A 62 -13.46 0.54 9.34
C LYS A 62 -14.55 -0.48 8.97
N THR A 63 -15.71 -0.41 9.63
CA THR A 63 -16.85 -1.28 9.32
C THR A 63 -17.33 -1.11 7.88
N LYS A 64 -17.47 0.13 7.40
CA LYS A 64 -17.84 0.41 6.00
C LYS A 64 -16.76 -0.03 5.03
N PHE A 65 -15.49 0.23 5.36
CA PHE A 65 -14.34 -0.16 4.56
C PHE A 65 -14.27 -1.68 4.34
N PHE A 66 -14.35 -2.48 5.39
CA PHE A 66 -14.29 -3.94 5.25
C PHE A 66 -15.51 -4.54 4.53
N ARG A 67 -16.69 -3.92 4.63
CA ARG A 67 -17.84 -4.28 3.80
C ARG A 67 -17.60 -3.94 2.33
N LEU A 68 -17.01 -2.79 2.05
CA LEU A 68 -16.65 -2.40 0.68
C LEU A 68 -15.62 -3.36 0.09
N LEU A 69 -14.56 -3.68 0.83
CA LEU A 69 -13.54 -4.65 0.42
C LEU A 69 -14.15 -6.03 0.15
N GLU A 70 -15.07 -6.51 1.04
CA GLU A 70 -15.79 -7.77 0.85
C GLU A 70 -16.65 -7.78 -0.43
N ASN A 71 -17.27 -6.65 -0.76
CA ASN A 71 -18.08 -6.53 -1.97
C ASN A 71 -17.20 -6.44 -3.22
N MET A 72 -16.12 -5.65 -3.18
CA MET A 72 -15.26 -5.44 -4.34
C MET A 72 -14.43 -6.66 -4.68
N LYS A 73 -13.99 -7.48 -3.73
CA LYS A 73 -13.23 -8.71 -4.02
C LYS A 73 -14.00 -9.74 -4.85
N LYS A 74 -15.33 -9.61 -4.93
CA LYS A 74 -16.22 -10.48 -5.72
C LYS A 74 -16.41 -10.00 -7.16
N LYS A 75 -15.95 -8.78 -7.48
CA LYS A 75 -16.05 -8.22 -8.83
C LYS A 75 -14.90 -8.71 -9.70
N SER A 76 -15.18 -8.97 -10.97
CA SER A 76 -14.15 -9.35 -11.95
C SER A 76 -13.32 -8.16 -12.45
N ASP A 77 -13.89 -6.97 -12.38
CA ASP A 77 -13.27 -5.73 -12.81
C ASP A 77 -13.35 -4.73 -11.67
N ILE A 78 -12.20 -4.26 -11.21
CA ILE A 78 -12.06 -3.27 -10.15
C ILE A 78 -11.17 -2.14 -10.67
N SER A 79 -11.49 -0.92 -10.28
CA SER A 79 -10.66 0.24 -10.58
C SER A 79 -10.37 1.05 -9.32
N PHE A 80 -9.29 1.82 -9.36
CA PHE A 80 -9.00 2.80 -8.32
C PHE A 80 -10.13 3.82 -8.20
N ARG A 81 -10.68 4.28 -9.35
CA ARG A 81 -11.78 5.25 -9.39
C ARG A 81 -12.99 4.76 -8.59
N ASP A 82 -13.44 3.52 -8.83
CA ASP A 82 -14.62 2.97 -8.14
C ASP A 82 -14.41 2.92 -6.62
N ALA A 83 -13.22 2.49 -6.18
CA ALA A 83 -12.89 2.48 -4.76
C ALA A 83 -12.83 3.89 -4.17
N PHE A 84 -12.24 4.82 -4.91
CA PHE A 84 -12.06 6.21 -4.48
C PHE A 84 -13.41 6.94 -4.34
N GLU A 85 -14.30 6.83 -5.32
CA GLU A 85 -15.64 7.43 -5.28
C GLU A 85 -16.48 6.90 -4.11
N GLU A 86 -16.45 5.60 -3.85
CA GLU A 86 -17.14 5.00 -2.71
C GLU A 86 -16.57 5.49 -1.38
N LEU A 87 -15.23 5.52 -1.22
CA LEU A 87 -14.57 5.93 0.02
C LEU A 87 -14.71 7.42 0.32
N LEU A 88 -14.78 8.28 -0.70
CA LEU A 88 -15.09 9.71 -0.52
C LEU A 88 -16.39 9.91 0.26
N SER A 89 -17.39 9.03 0.05
CA SER A 89 -18.66 9.10 0.76
C SER A 89 -18.57 8.75 2.26
N PHE A 90 -17.49 8.11 2.68
CA PHE A 90 -17.30 7.67 4.08
C PHE A 90 -16.70 8.77 4.97
N GLY A 91 -16.18 9.86 4.39
CA GLY A 91 -15.58 10.96 5.13
C GLY A 91 -14.28 10.58 5.87
N GLY A 92 -13.51 9.66 5.30
CA GLY A 92 -12.20 9.27 5.82
C GLY A 92 -11.13 10.34 5.60
N LYS A 93 -9.98 10.16 6.27
CA LYS A 93 -8.76 10.92 5.96
C LYS A 93 -7.99 10.21 4.85
N ASN A 94 -7.37 10.96 3.95
CA ASN A 94 -6.50 10.43 2.89
C ASN A 94 -7.17 9.28 2.08
N GLU A 95 -8.25 9.62 1.40
CA GLU A 95 -9.00 8.67 0.57
C GLU A 95 -8.13 8.05 -0.55
N MET A 96 -7.10 8.77 -1.02
CA MET A 96 -6.16 8.25 -2.02
C MET A 96 -5.42 7.01 -1.52
N ALA A 97 -4.80 7.11 -0.33
CA ALA A 97 -4.06 6.00 0.26
C ALA A 97 -4.98 4.81 0.54
N VAL A 98 -6.11 5.06 1.20
CA VAL A 98 -7.04 3.98 1.59
C VAL A 98 -7.66 3.30 0.38
N SER A 99 -7.99 4.07 -0.68
CA SER A 99 -8.51 3.53 -1.94
C SER A 99 -7.48 2.67 -2.66
N SER A 100 -6.24 3.12 -2.70
CA SER A 100 -5.14 2.37 -3.33
C SER A 100 -4.83 1.06 -2.58
N ILE A 101 -4.84 1.10 -1.25
CA ILE A 101 -4.68 -0.09 -0.39
C ILE A 101 -5.81 -1.10 -0.68
N LEU A 102 -7.06 -0.63 -0.79
CA LEU A 102 -8.20 -1.50 -1.07
C LEU A 102 -8.04 -2.25 -2.39
N VAL A 103 -7.79 -1.52 -3.49
CA VAL A 103 -7.63 -2.17 -4.81
C VAL A 103 -6.36 -3.01 -4.90
N HIS A 104 -5.26 -2.57 -4.28
CA HIS A 104 -4.02 -3.35 -4.17
C HIS A 104 -4.25 -4.69 -3.48
N THR A 105 -5.01 -4.71 -2.39
CA THR A 105 -5.30 -5.93 -1.64
C THR A 105 -5.98 -6.98 -2.52
N ILE A 106 -6.91 -6.55 -3.39
CA ILE A 106 -7.62 -7.44 -4.31
C ILE A 106 -6.73 -7.83 -5.50
N ASN A 107 -5.99 -6.87 -6.04
CA ASN A 107 -5.09 -7.09 -7.17
C ASN A 107 -3.75 -6.36 -6.90
N PRO A 108 -2.69 -7.10 -6.57
CA PRO A 108 -1.37 -6.52 -6.24
C PRO A 108 -0.68 -5.76 -7.40
N ARG A 109 -1.31 -5.69 -8.56
CA ARG A 109 -0.85 -4.85 -9.67
C ARG A 109 -1.22 -3.38 -9.51
N PHE A 110 -2.08 -3.01 -8.56
CA PHE A 110 -2.31 -1.61 -8.20
C PHE A 110 -1.19 -1.14 -7.26
N ALA A 111 -0.59 0.00 -7.53
CA ALA A 111 0.38 0.61 -6.62
C ALA A 111 -0.33 1.10 -5.35
N ILE A 112 0.36 1.12 -4.22
CA ILE A 112 -0.16 1.74 -3.00
C ILE A 112 0.30 3.20 -2.98
N TRP A 113 -0.65 4.11 -3.00
CA TRP A 113 -0.38 5.54 -2.90
C TRP A 113 0.19 5.89 -1.53
N ASP A 114 1.25 6.68 -1.55
CA ASP A 114 1.82 7.30 -0.38
C ASP A 114 2.19 8.76 -0.69
N ASP A 115 1.67 9.70 0.11
CA ASP A 115 1.88 11.14 -0.10
C ASP A 115 3.35 11.51 -0.02
N LYS A 116 4.08 10.90 0.91
CA LYS A 116 5.50 11.21 1.11
C LYS A 116 6.35 10.64 -0.01
N ALA A 117 6.08 9.41 -0.45
CA ALA A 117 6.74 8.84 -1.61
C ALA A 117 6.48 9.66 -2.88
N ALA A 118 5.24 10.13 -3.07
CA ALA A 118 4.88 10.98 -4.21
C ALA A 118 5.75 12.25 -4.25
N VAL A 119 5.90 12.94 -3.11
CA VAL A 119 6.67 14.18 -3.02
C VAL A 119 8.18 13.91 -3.02
N ASP A 120 8.66 13.06 -2.11
CA ASP A 120 10.10 12.97 -1.81
C ASP A 120 10.85 12.11 -2.85
N PHE A 121 10.18 11.08 -3.41
CA PHE A 121 10.84 10.17 -4.35
C PHE A 121 10.51 10.46 -5.81
N PHE A 122 9.28 10.93 -6.07
CA PHE A 122 8.81 11.10 -7.44
C PHE A 122 8.62 12.57 -7.85
N ASP A 123 8.87 13.54 -6.95
CA ASP A 123 8.71 14.99 -7.21
C ASP A 123 7.31 15.31 -7.77
N MET A 124 6.29 14.69 -7.17
CA MET A 124 4.90 14.82 -7.58
C MET A 124 4.12 15.73 -6.64
N GLU A 125 3.05 16.31 -7.16
CA GLU A 125 2.04 16.97 -6.32
C GLU A 125 1.18 15.93 -5.61
N ILE A 126 0.69 16.29 -4.41
CA ILE A 126 -0.33 15.52 -3.69
C ILE A 126 -1.72 16.15 -3.89
N PRO A 127 -2.80 15.37 -3.73
CA PRO A 127 -4.16 15.90 -3.81
C PRO A 127 -4.42 17.00 -2.81
N LYS A 128 -5.19 18.00 -3.23
CA LYS A 128 -5.64 19.13 -2.40
C LYS A 128 -7.12 18.99 -2.08
N ALA A 129 -7.55 19.59 -0.97
CA ALA A 129 -8.96 19.66 -0.64
C ALA A 129 -9.74 20.34 -1.79
N GLY A 130 -10.76 19.64 -2.30
CA GLY A 130 -11.61 20.10 -3.41
C GLY A 130 -11.12 19.72 -4.81
N ASP A 131 -10.02 18.97 -4.93
CA ASP A 131 -9.65 18.39 -6.23
C ASP A 131 -10.74 17.45 -6.74
N SER A 132 -10.93 17.43 -8.07
CA SER A 132 -11.91 16.54 -8.68
C SER A 132 -11.44 15.08 -8.66
N VAL A 133 -12.39 14.16 -8.75
CA VAL A 133 -12.10 12.72 -8.87
C VAL A 133 -11.17 12.45 -10.05
N GLU A 134 -11.40 13.11 -11.18
CA GLU A 134 -10.54 12.98 -12.39
C GLU A 134 -9.10 13.36 -12.09
N ARG A 135 -8.88 14.47 -11.37
CA ARG A 135 -7.53 14.90 -10.99
C ARG A 135 -6.87 13.89 -10.05
N CYS A 136 -7.58 13.41 -9.04
CA CYS A 136 -7.06 12.41 -8.11
C CYS A 136 -6.72 11.10 -8.84
N CYS A 137 -7.59 10.62 -9.74
CA CYS A 137 -7.31 9.45 -10.56
C CYS A 137 -6.07 9.64 -11.44
N LYS A 138 -5.91 10.84 -12.05
CA LYS A 138 -4.72 11.13 -12.85
C LYS A 138 -3.44 11.15 -12.02
N LEU A 139 -3.46 11.76 -10.83
CA LEU A 139 -2.32 11.72 -9.91
C LEU A 139 -1.96 10.28 -9.52
N TYR A 140 -2.97 9.44 -9.27
CA TYR A 140 -2.76 8.03 -8.96
C TYR A 140 -2.14 7.25 -10.13
N GLU A 141 -2.58 7.48 -11.36
CA GLU A 141 -2.00 6.87 -12.56
C GLU A 141 -0.53 7.28 -12.72
N ASP A 142 -0.23 8.58 -12.62
CA ASP A 142 1.14 9.10 -12.73
C ASP A 142 2.04 8.55 -11.62
N PHE A 143 1.53 8.42 -10.39
CA PHE A 143 2.25 7.78 -9.29
C PHE A 143 2.53 6.30 -9.59
N SER A 144 1.54 5.57 -10.07
CA SER A 144 1.68 4.15 -10.39
C SER A 144 2.75 3.94 -11.45
N ASP A 145 2.75 4.76 -12.52
CA ASP A 145 3.75 4.71 -13.58
C ASP A 145 5.16 4.97 -13.03
N ASN A 146 5.33 6.00 -12.19
CA ASN A 146 6.61 6.32 -11.55
C ASN A 146 7.07 5.20 -10.60
N PHE A 147 6.18 4.66 -9.79
CA PHE A 147 6.48 3.56 -8.88
C PHE A 147 6.95 2.30 -9.63
N TYR A 148 6.24 1.91 -10.68
CA TYR A 148 6.63 0.75 -11.49
C TYR A 148 7.91 0.99 -12.28
N ALA A 149 8.12 2.19 -12.81
CA ALA A 149 9.39 2.55 -13.45
C ALA A 149 10.55 2.44 -12.46
N TYR A 150 10.36 2.91 -11.22
CA TYR A 150 11.35 2.80 -10.15
C TYR A 150 11.59 1.33 -9.74
N ALA A 151 10.53 0.56 -9.49
CA ALA A 151 10.64 -0.84 -9.08
C ALA A 151 11.38 -1.71 -10.12
N ASN A 152 11.26 -1.37 -11.41
CA ASN A 152 11.95 -2.04 -12.51
C ASN A 152 13.34 -1.44 -12.85
N SER A 153 13.80 -0.44 -12.09
CA SER A 153 15.11 0.17 -12.28
C SER A 153 16.24 -0.64 -11.64
N MET A 154 17.50 -0.22 -11.85
CA MET A 154 18.66 -0.82 -11.16
C MET A 154 18.59 -0.60 -9.65
N GLU A 155 18.08 0.53 -9.20
CA GLU A 155 17.88 0.86 -7.79
C GLU A 155 16.81 -0.05 -7.16
N GLY A 156 15.69 -0.25 -7.84
CA GLY A 156 14.66 -1.20 -7.43
C GLY A 156 15.21 -2.63 -7.31
N ALA A 157 16.00 -3.08 -8.29
CA ALA A 157 16.63 -4.40 -8.26
C ALA A 157 17.59 -4.57 -7.07
N GLN A 158 18.28 -3.50 -6.64
CA GLN A 158 19.14 -3.54 -5.44
C GLN A 158 18.31 -3.70 -4.17
N LEU A 159 17.14 -3.04 -4.08
CA LEU A 159 16.22 -3.21 -2.96
C LEU A 159 15.67 -4.64 -2.89
N VAL A 160 15.25 -5.19 -4.04
CA VAL A 160 14.80 -6.59 -4.13
C VAL A 160 15.88 -7.55 -3.67
N LYS A 161 17.10 -7.36 -4.13
CA LYS A 161 18.26 -8.20 -3.71
C LYS A 161 18.47 -8.13 -2.20
N ALA A 162 18.47 -6.93 -1.60
CA ALA A 162 18.63 -6.77 -0.16
C ALA A 162 17.51 -7.47 0.61
N PHE A 163 16.27 -7.39 0.11
CA PHE A 163 15.12 -8.07 0.70
C PHE A 163 15.30 -9.60 0.63
N ASP A 164 15.67 -10.15 -0.52
CA ASP A 164 15.83 -11.60 -0.72
C ASP A 164 16.99 -12.20 0.08
N GLU A 165 18.07 -11.44 0.29
CA GLU A 165 19.17 -11.85 1.18
C GLU A 165 18.68 -12.04 2.64
N LYS A 166 17.75 -11.22 3.11
CA LYS A 166 17.18 -11.32 4.46
C LYS A 166 16.04 -12.32 4.55
N PHE A 167 15.19 -12.38 3.53
CA PHE A 167 13.97 -13.19 3.50
C PHE A 167 13.92 -14.11 2.27
N PRO A 168 14.84 -15.07 2.12
CA PRO A 168 15.00 -15.90 0.92
C PRO A 168 13.75 -16.77 0.62
N SER A 169 12.86 -16.96 1.58
CA SER A 169 11.62 -17.72 1.45
C SER A 169 10.37 -16.84 1.45
N ALA A 170 10.52 -15.55 1.15
CA ALA A 170 9.39 -14.62 1.23
C ALA A 170 8.29 -14.97 0.23
N ASP A 171 8.64 -15.39 -0.99
CA ASP A 171 7.72 -15.76 -2.08
C ASP A 171 6.60 -14.71 -2.27
N ILE A 172 7.01 -13.45 -2.45
CA ILE A 172 6.14 -12.32 -2.76
C ILE A 172 6.68 -11.58 -3.99
N PRO A 173 5.81 -10.88 -4.75
CA PRO A 173 6.23 -10.12 -5.92
C PRO A 173 7.30 -9.07 -5.59
N ASP A 174 8.24 -8.85 -6.51
CA ASP A 174 9.34 -7.90 -6.32
C ASP A 174 8.85 -6.47 -6.05
N VAL A 175 7.76 -6.06 -6.70
CA VAL A 175 7.14 -4.75 -6.45
C VAL A 175 6.67 -4.57 -5.00
N ILE A 176 6.26 -5.66 -4.33
CA ILE A 176 5.85 -5.63 -2.92
C ILE A 176 7.07 -5.51 -2.01
N LYS A 177 8.17 -6.18 -2.35
CA LYS A 177 9.45 -6.03 -1.63
C LYS A 177 9.93 -4.59 -1.69
N VAL A 178 9.85 -3.96 -2.87
CA VAL A 178 10.19 -2.55 -3.06
C VAL A 178 9.26 -1.65 -2.23
N ALA A 179 7.94 -1.87 -2.27
CA ALA A 179 6.99 -1.09 -1.49
C ALA A 179 7.29 -1.15 0.02
N PHE A 180 7.53 -2.34 0.57
CA PHE A 180 7.87 -2.49 2.00
C PHE A 180 9.14 -1.74 2.38
N LEU A 181 10.15 -1.75 1.52
CA LEU A 181 11.40 -1.04 1.79
C LEU A 181 11.22 0.48 1.67
N LEU A 182 10.46 0.97 0.68
CA LEU A 182 10.17 2.38 0.53
C LEU A 182 9.46 2.94 1.77
N TRP A 183 8.39 2.30 2.24
CA TRP A 183 7.67 2.73 3.45
C TRP A 183 8.57 2.82 4.68
N GLN A 184 9.52 1.89 4.83
CA GLN A 184 10.42 1.90 5.97
C GLN A 184 11.53 2.95 5.82
N LEU A 185 12.04 3.16 4.61
CA LEU A 185 13.08 4.15 4.33
C LEU A 185 12.57 5.58 4.53
N GLU A 186 11.30 5.84 4.23
CA GLU A 186 10.65 7.12 4.54
C GLU A 186 10.62 7.43 6.02
N SER A 187 10.45 6.41 6.88
CA SER A 187 10.42 6.60 8.32
C SER A 187 11.76 7.01 8.92
N LEU A 188 12.86 6.75 8.22
CA LEU A 188 14.22 7.16 8.64
C LEU A 188 14.60 8.56 8.19
N ALA A 189 13.88 9.13 7.23
CA ALA A 189 14.19 10.47 6.69
C ALA A 189 13.61 11.63 7.54
N ASN A 190 13.09 11.32 8.75
CA ASN A 190 12.57 12.32 9.71
C ASN A 190 13.56 12.61 10.82
#